data_45fcc703237abe26d65104010a837cd6
#
_entry.id   45fcc703237abe26d65104010a837cd6
#
_cell.length_a   1.000
_cell.length_b   1.000
_cell.length_c   1.000
_cell.angle_alpha   90.00
_cell.angle_beta   90.00
_cell.angle_gamma   90.00
#
_symmetry.space_group_name_H-M   'P 1'
#
loop_
_entity.id
_entity.type
_entity.pdbx_description
1 polymer ?
#
loop_
_entity_poly.entity_id
_entity_poly.type
_entity_poly.pdbx_seq_one_letter_code
_entity_poly.pdbx_strand_id
1 'polypeptide(L)'
;MKLYEYSRGTAVNNFSLNTDASAIFQLPESRDKNYYRFYLVQQPKTNDFNLIQVYGNQYYDEDYVNRSRSSAQIFLDRAIYRPGQTVYFKVINTQLLNKKESVAAGISQKISLHDANGEEISSQNFTTNEFGSYNGTFTLPTGQLNGQFSLQIHGNRVDSYKDFRVEEYKRPKFE
;
A
#
# COMPACT_ATOMS: atom_id res chain seq x y z
N MET A 1 30.81 -1.30 -16.14
CA MET A 1 29.65 -0.45 -16.37
C MET A 1 29.95 0.98 -15.94
N LYS A 2 29.33 1.96 -16.58
CA LYS A 2 29.39 3.35 -16.12
C LYS A 2 28.06 3.71 -15.47
N LEU A 3 28.11 4.40 -14.35
CA LEU A 3 26.95 4.90 -13.62
C LEU A 3 27.05 6.41 -13.55
N TYR A 4 26.00 7.09 -13.97
CA TYR A 4 25.88 8.53 -13.88
C TYR A 4 24.73 8.86 -12.94
N GLU A 5 25.00 9.65 -11.91
CA GLU A 5 23.97 10.14 -11.00
C GLU A 5 23.51 11.52 -11.45
N TYR A 6 22.21 11.71 -11.53
CA TYR A 6 21.56 12.98 -11.85
C TYR A 6 20.71 13.45 -10.69
N SER A 7 20.85 14.72 -10.36
CA SER A 7 19.97 15.42 -9.44
C SER A 7 19.46 16.69 -10.10
N ARG A 8 18.15 16.91 -10.08
CA ARG A 8 17.49 18.08 -10.72
C ARG A 8 17.89 18.31 -12.17
N GLY A 9 18.08 17.23 -12.94
CA GLY A 9 18.46 17.30 -14.35
C GLY A 9 19.94 17.59 -14.63
N THR A 10 20.77 17.70 -13.60
CA THR A 10 22.22 17.90 -13.73
C THR A 10 22.97 16.65 -13.30
N ALA A 11 23.98 16.23 -14.08
CA ALA A 11 24.86 15.14 -13.68
C ALA A 11 25.73 15.60 -12.50
N VAL A 12 25.62 14.90 -11.38
CA VAL A 12 26.35 15.25 -10.15
C VAL A 12 27.55 14.35 -9.89
N ASN A 13 27.47 13.08 -10.30
CA ASN A 13 28.55 12.12 -10.09
C ASN A 13 28.68 11.12 -11.25
N ASN A 14 29.90 10.63 -11.48
CA ASN A 14 30.21 9.55 -12.40
C ASN A 14 30.97 8.44 -11.66
N PHE A 15 30.51 7.21 -11.79
CA PHE A 15 31.14 6.06 -11.18
C PHE A 15 31.48 5.00 -12.23
N SER A 16 32.61 4.34 -12.07
CA SER A 16 32.91 3.10 -12.79
C SER A 16 32.60 1.92 -11.87
N LEU A 17 31.69 1.07 -12.29
CA LEU A 17 31.25 -0.08 -11.50
C LEU A 17 31.79 -1.37 -12.12
N ASN A 18 32.39 -2.19 -11.28
CA ASN A 18 32.64 -3.60 -11.61
C ASN A 18 31.53 -4.42 -10.95
N THR A 19 30.73 -5.10 -11.75
CA THR A 19 29.76 -6.06 -11.23
C THR A 19 30.47 -7.38 -10.95
N ASP A 20 30.11 -8.03 -9.87
CA ASP A 20 30.48 -9.42 -9.62
C ASP A 20 29.76 -10.39 -10.57
N ALA A 21 29.97 -11.69 -10.38
CA ALA A 21 29.34 -12.73 -11.19
C ALA A 21 27.80 -12.77 -11.05
N SER A 22 27.25 -12.16 -9.99
CA SER A 22 25.80 -12.06 -9.77
C SER A 22 25.17 -10.82 -10.43
N ALA A 23 25.99 -9.97 -11.06
CA ALA A 23 25.59 -8.68 -11.64
C ALA A 23 24.96 -7.70 -10.64
N ILE A 24 25.24 -7.87 -9.35
CA ILE A 24 24.81 -6.98 -8.28
C ILE A 24 25.87 -5.91 -8.04
N PHE A 25 25.46 -4.68 -7.80
CA PHE A 25 26.32 -3.60 -7.33
C PHE A 25 25.61 -2.77 -6.28
N GLN A 26 26.36 -2.24 -5.33
CA GLN A 26 25.84 -1.29 -4.36
C GLN A 26 25.95 0.13 -4.90
N LEU A 27 24.85 0.88 -4.81
CA LEU A 27 24.89 2.31 -5.09
C LEU A 27 25.71 3.01 -4.00
N PRO A 28 26.58 3.96 -4.38
CA PRO A 28 27.33 4.74 -3.39
C PRO A 28 26.38 5.54 -2.49
N GLU A 29 26.74 5.68 -1.23
CA GLU A 29 26.05 6.58 -0.33
C GLU A 29 26.12 8.00 -0.88
N SER A 30 24.97 8.61 -1.08
CA SER A 30 24.93 9.98 -1.52
C SER A 30 24.81 10.95 -0.35
N ARG A 31 25.64 11.96 -0.37
CA ARG A 31 25.62 13.06 0.60
C ARG A 31 24.50 14.08 0.33
N ASP A 32 23.86 14.00 -0.83
CA ASP A 32 22.79 14.93 -1.19
C ASP A 32 21.43 14.43 -0.72
N LYS A 33 20.75 15.28 0.06
CA LYS A 33 19.43 15.01 0.67
C LYS A 33 18.26 15.22 -0.31
N ASN A 34 18.50 15.26 -1.62
CA ASN A 34 17.48 15.49 -2.61
C ASN A 34 16.57 14.26 -2.81
N TYR A 35 15.27 14.48 -2.86
CA TYR A 35 14.23 13.46 -2.90
C TYR A 35 14.15 12.62 -4.18
N TYR A 36 14.81 13.03 -5.26
CA TYR A 36 14.76 12.34 -6.54
C TYR A 36 16.15 12.19 -7.14
N ARG A 37 16.56 10.96 -7.39
CA ARG A 37 17.81 10.61 -8.06
C ARG A 37 17.50 9.71 -9.23
N PHE A 38 18.21 9.99 -10.30
CA PHE A 38 18.20 9.14 -11.48
C PHE A 38 19.61 8.59 -11.68
N TYR A 39 19.69 7.31 -11.91
CA TYR A 39 20.94 6.66 -12.27
C TYR A 39 20.85 6.14 -13.68
N LEU A 40 21.69 6.66 -14.57
CA LEU A 40 21.90 6.11 -15.90
C LEU A 40 23.00 5.06 -15.82
N VAL A 41 22.63 3.80 -16.04
CA VAL A 41 23.56 2.67 -16.10
C VAL A 41 23.87 2.38 -17.55
N GLN A 42 25.13 2.51 -17.97
CA GLN A 42 25.56 2.28 -19.34
C GLN A 42 26.53 1.11 -19.43
N GLN A 43 26.30 0.22 -20.40
CA GLN A 43 27.22 -0.83 -20.81
C GLN A 43 28.13 -0.28 -21.93
N PRO A 44 29.45 0.02 -21.69
CA PRO A 44 30.27 0.70 -22.67
C PRO A 44 30.52 -0.09 -23.96
N LYS A 45 30.48 -1.42 -23.91
CA LYS A 45 30.77 -2.28 -25.08
C LYS A 45 29.59 -2.36 -26.07
N THR A 46 28.38 -2.37 -25.59
CA THR A 46 27.14 -2.51 -26.39
C THR A 46 26.40 -1.19 -26.56
N ASN A 47 26.82 -0.16 -25.81
CA ASN A 47 26.13 1.13 -25.71
C ASN A 47 24.68 1.03 -25.16
N ASP A 48 24.32 -0.12 -24.59
CA ASP A 48 23.05 -0.29 -23.92
C ASP A 48 23.02 0.55 -22.65
N PHE A 49 21.86 1.12 -22.35
CA PHE A 49 21.68 1.88 -21.12
C PHE A 49 20.35 1.54 -20.47
N ASN A 50 20.28 1.73 -19.16
CA ASN A 50 19.06 1.65 -18.37
C ASN A 50 19.00 2.85 -17.42
N LEU A 51 17.81 3.41 -17.26
CA LEU A 51 17.54 4.51 -16.34
C LEU A 51 16.84 3.97 -15.12
N ILE A 52 17.46 4.11 -13.96
CA ILE A 52 16.90 3.70 -12.67
C ILE A 52 16.55 4.97 -11.91
N GLN A 53 15.27 5.10 -11.57
CA GLN A 53 14.81 6.13 -10.66
C GLN A 53 14.84 5.58 -9.24
N VAL A 54 15.59 6.23 -8.38
CA VAL A 54 15.58 5.95 -6.95
C VAL A 54 14.90 7.13 -6.27
N TYR A 55 13.78 6.87 -5.64
CA TYR A 55 13.16 7.87 -4.77
C TYR A 55 14.11 8.10 -3.60
N GLY A 56 14.64 9.32 -3.57
CA GLY A 56 15.66 9.70 -2.62
C GLY A 56 15.16 9.45 -1.21
N ASN A 57 16.08 9.01 -0.42
CA ASN A 57 15.92 8.61 0.94
C ASN A 57 14.77 9.29 1.63
N GLN A 58 13.76 8.51 1.86
CA GLN A 58 13.24 8.56 3.21
C GLN A 58 14.45 8.55 4.13
N TYR A 59 14.61 9.61 4.90
CA TYR A 59 15.49 9.57 6.04
C TYR A 59 15.31 8.20 6.71
N TYR A 60 16.30 7.36 6.61
CA TYR A 60 16.55 6.37 7.62
C TYR A 60 17.09 7.15 8.82
N ASP A 61 16.25 8.03 9.34
CA ASP A 61 16.36 8.48 10.69
C ASP A 61 16.27 7.21 11.52
N GLU A 62 17.26 6.91 12.31
CA GLU A 62 17.19 5.77 13.23
C GLU A 62 15.93 5.87 14.08
N ASP A 63 15.44 7.08 14.36
CA ASP A 63 14.14 7.33 14.97
C ASP A 63 12.95 6.93 14.09
N TYR A 64 13.04 7.01 12.76
CA TYR A 64 11.98 6.56 11.86
C TYR A 64 11.88 5.02 11.79
N VAL A 65 13.01 4.35 11.86
CA VAL A 65 13.06 2.87 11.92
C VAL A 65 12.60 2.35 13.27
N ASN A 66 12.76 3.15 14.32
CA ASN A 66 12.31 2.82 15.69
C ASN A 66 10.86 3.26 15.97
N ARG A 67 10.21 4.00 15.04
CA ARG A 67 8.78 4.34 15.20
C ARG A 67 7.95 3.08 15.07
N SER A 68 7.14 2.81 16.10
CA SER A 68 6.12 1.78 16.00
C SER A 68 5.15 2.15 14.86
N ARG A 69 5.00 1.26 13.91
CA ARG A 69 4.03 1.36 12.82
C ARG A 69 2.98 0.30 13.02
N SER A 70 1.74 0.70 12.91
CA SER A 70 0.63 -0.24 12.83
C SER A 70 0.08 -0.21 11.42
N SER A 71 -0.31 -1.35 10.90
CA SER A 71 -1.01 -1.46 9.62
C SER A 71 -2.20 -2.41 9.74
N ALA A 72 -3.24 -2.15 8.96
CA ALA A 72 -4.38 -3.05 8.87
C ALA A 72 -4.60 -3.45 7.42
N GLN A 73 -4.90 -4.72 7.19
CA GLN A 73 -5.31 -5.23 5.88
C GLN A 73 -6.72 -5.75 5.95
N ILE A 74 -7.57 -5.31 5.01
CA ILE A 74 -8.96 -5.68 4.91
C ILE A 74 -9.11 -6.70 3.77
N PHE A 75 -9.69 -7.85 4.07
CA PHE A 75 -10.00 -8.92 3.12
C PHE A 75 -11.51 -9.04 3.00
N LEU A 76 -12.01 -9.20 1.78
CA LEU A 76 -13.40 -9.41 1.46
C LEU A 76 -13.59 -10.81 0.85
N ASP A 77 -14.80 -11.37 1.03
CA ASP A 77 -15.16 -12.66 0.41
C ASP A 77 -15.36 -12.54 -1.11
N ARG A 78 -15.64 -11.32 -1.62
CA ARG A 78 -15.86 -11.02 -3.04
C ARG A 78 -15.37 -9.63 -3.40
N ALA A 79 -15.18 -9.40 -4.70
CA ALA A 79 -14.89 -8.08 -5.24
C ALA A 79 -16.13 -7.35 -5.79
N ILE A 80 -17.22 -8.09 -6.06
CA ILE A 80 -18.47 -7.57 -6.64
C ILE A 80 -19.66 -8.13 -5.85
N TYR A 81 -20.58 -7.26 -5.50
CA TYR A 81 -21.81 -7.57 -4.78
C TYR A 81 -23.04 -6.98 -5.48
N ARG A 82 -24.20 -7.44 -5.09
CA ARG A 82 -25.50 -6.84 -5.45
C ARG A 82 -26.04 -6.00 -4.29
N PRO A 83 -26.89 -5.00 -4.57
CA PRO A 83 -27.65 -4.34 -3.54
C PRO A 83 -28.39 -5.35 -2.65
N GLY A 84 -28.42 -5.13 -1.34
CA GLY A 84 -29.01 -6.02 -0.35
C GLY A 84 -28.19 -7.25 0.04
N GLN A 85 -27.06 -7.52 -0.61
CA GLN A 85 -26.18 -8.62 -0.19
C GLN A 85 -25.35 -8.27 1.05
N THR A 86 -24.91 -9.30 1.74
CA THR A 86 -23.99 -9.17 2.88
C THR A 86 -22.55 -9.26 2.41
N VAL A 87 -21.77 -8.26 2.78
CA VAL A 87 -20.29 -8.22 2.62
C VAL A 87 -19.70 -8.87 3.86
N TYR A 88 -18.95 -9.95 3.69
CA TYR A 88 -18.16 -10.56 4.74
C TYR A 88 -16.72 -10.05 4.64
N PHE A 89 -16.18 -9.63 5.78
CA PHE A 89 -14.82 -9.13 5.81
C PHE A 89 -14.00 -9.73 6.96
N LYS A 90 -12.69 -9.75 6.77
CA LYS A 90 -11.71 -10.02 7.81
C LYS A 90 -10.65 -8.92 7.78
N VAL A 91 -10.25 -8.48 8.97
CA VAL A 91 -9.15 -7.53 9.15
C VAL A 91 -8.02 -8.20 9.91
N ILE A 92 -6.80 -7.96 9.48
CA ILE A 92 -5.57 -8.38 10.16
C ILE A 92 -4.75 -7.13 10.44
N ASN A 93 -4.44 -6.92 11.71
CA ASN A 93 -3.59 -5.82 12.18
C ASN A 93 -2.20 -6.34 12.50
N THR A 94 -1.19 -5.65 11.98
CA THR A 94 0.21 -5.89 12.30
C THR A 94 0.84 -4.63 12.87
N GLN A 95 1.89 -4.81 13.64
CA GLN A 95 2.71 -3.72 14.15
C GLN A 95 4.19 -4.02 13.92
N LEU A 96 4.91 -2.99 13.55
CA LEU A 96 6.37 -3.00 13.51
C LEU A 96 6.88 -2.29 14.77
N LEU A 97 7.57 -3.01 15.63
CA LEU A 97 8.21 -2.46 16.83
C LEU A 97 9.66 -2.93 16.87
N ASN A 98 10.59 -2.00 17.00
CA ASN A 98 12.04 -2.32 17.06
C ASN A 98 12.49 -3.24 15.89
N LYS A 99 12.09 -2.91 14.68
CA LYS A 99 12.39 -3.68 13.46
C LYS A 99 11.81 -5.11 13.44
N LYS A 100 10.94 -5.46 14.38
CA LYS A 100 10.28 -6.75 14.43
C LYS A 100 8.79 -6.59 14.13
N GLU A 101 8.33 -7.31 13.13
CA GLU A 101 6.89 -7.39 12.83
C GLU A 101 6.22 -8.41 13.74
N SER A 102 5.03 -8.07 14.21
CA SER A 102 4.17 -8.93 15.01
C SER A 102 2.70 -8.59 14.74
N VAL A 103 1.81 -9.49 15.10
CA VAL A 103 0.37 -9.20 15.10
C VAL A 103 0.03 -8.22 16.22
N ALA A 104 -0.95 -7.34 15.96
CA ALA A 104 -1.40 -6.33 16.92
C ALA A 104 -2.70 -6.78 17.60
N ALA A 105 -2.58 -7.47 18.73
CA ALA A 105 -3.71 -7.93 19.52
C ALA A 105 -4.26 -6.81 20.43
N GLY A 106 -5.56 -6.87 20.75
CA GLY A 106 -6.20 -5.95 21.70
C GLY A 106 -6.42 -4.53 21.14
N ILE A 107 -6.30 -4.31 19.83
CA ILE A 107 -6.52 -3.00 19.21
C ILE A 107 -7.99 -2.81 18.92
N SER A 108 -8.58 -1.76 19.51
CA SER A 108 -9.96 -1.34 19.22
C SER A 108 -10.00 -0.38 18.04
N GLN A 109 -10.85 -0.66 17.07
CA GLN A 109 -10.97 0.10 15.81
C GLN A 109 -12.44 0.23 15.39
N LYS A 110 -12.75 1.38 14.78
CA LYS A 110 -13.99 1.58 14.03
C LYS A 110 -13.74 1.21 12.58
N ILE A 111 -14.59 0.37 12.02
CA ILE A 111 -14.65 0.12 10.58
C ILE A 111 -15.97 0.66 10.06
N SER A 112 -15.95 1.38 8.96
CA SER A 112 -17.10 2.01 8.34
C SER A 112 -17.28 1.55 6.90
N LEU A 113 -18.54 1.44 6.49
CA LEU A 113 -18.97 1.19 5.12
C LEU A 113 -19.34 2.52 4.47
N HIS A 114 -18.73 2.81 3.32
CA HIS A 114 -19.00 4.00 2.52
C HIS A 114 -19.63 3.62 1.19
N ASP A 115 -20.57 4.44 0.73
CA ASP A 115 -21.26 4.27 -0.54
C ASP A 115 -20.47 4.81 -1.74
N ALA A 116 -21.08 4.79 -2.93
CA ALA A 116 -20.47 5.27 -4.16
C ALA A 116 -20.22 6.79 -4.19
N ASN A 117 -20.81 7.56 -3.30
CA ASN A 117 -20.59 9.00 -3.13
C ASN A 117 -19.50 9.29 -2.08
N GLY A 118 -19.01 8.26 -1.38
CA GLY A 118 -18.06 8.38 -0.28
C GLY A 118 -18.71 8.69 1.07
N GLU A 119 -20.03 8.60 1.18
CA GLU A 119 -20.76 8.84 2.42
C GLU A 119 -20.72 7.61 3.34
N GLU A 120 -20.47 7.81 4.64
CA GLU A 120 -20.54 6.75 5.64
C GLU A 120 -22.00 6.34 5.86
N ILE A 121 -22.35 5.10 5.51
CA ILE A 121 -23.71 4.56 5.63
C ILE A 121 -23.89 3.62 6.82
N SER A 122 -22.81 3.05 7.32
CA SER A 122 -22.82 2.19 8.51
C SER A 122 -21.42 2.07 9.10
N SER A 123 -21.35 1.83 10.41
CA SER A 123 -20.08 1.56 11.07
C SER A 123 -20.22 0.62 12.26
N GLN A 124 -19.16 -0.08 12.61
CA GLN A 124 -19.07 -1.02 13.72
C GLN A 124 -17.71 -0.89 14.40
N ASN A 125 -17.67 -1.20 15.71
CA ASN A 125 -16.44 -1.24 16.48
C ASN A 125 -16.02 -2.69 16.74
N PHE A 126 -14.73 -2.96 16.56
CA PHE A 126 -14.15 -4.28 16.80
C PHE A 126 -12.87 -4.15 17.62
N THR A 127 -12.54 -5.22 18.33
CA THR A 127 -11.25 -5.37 19.00
C THR A 127 -10.55 -6.60 18.44
N THR A 128 -9.28 -6.48 18.09
CA THR A 128 -8.49 -7.59 17.56
C THR A 128 -8.27 -8.67 18.62
N ASN A 129 -8.37 -9.92 18.20
CA ASN A 129 -8.07 -11.08 19.04
C ASN A 129 -6.55 -11.30 19.20
N GLU A 130 -6.15 -12.41 19.83
CA GLU A 130 -4.75 -12.80 20.01
C GLU A 130 -3.94 -12.95 18.72
N PHE A 131 -4.60 -13.20 17.58
CA PHE A 131 -4.00 -13.27 16.24
C PHE A 131 -3.97 -11.90 15.54
N GLY A 132 -4.27 -10.80 16.24
CA GLY A 132 -4.34 -9.47 15.65
C GLY A 132 -5.47 -9.29 14.67
N SER A 133 -6.53 -10.09 14.73
CA SER A 133 -7.58 -10.09 13.72
C SER A 133 -8.98 -9.99 14.30
N TYR A 134 -9.90 -9.52 13.46
CA TYR A 134 -11.35 -9.62 13.66
C TYR A 134 -12.07 -9.85 12.33
N ASN A 135 -13.30 -10.28 12.38
CA ASN A 135 -14.16 -10.44 11.24
C ASN A 135 -15.55 -9.86 11.55
N GLY A 136 -16.26 -9.47 10.51
CA GLY A 136 -17.60 -8.92 10.62
C GLY A 136 -18.33 -8.92 9.30
N THR A 137 -19.49 -8.30 9.31
CA THR A 137 -20.35 -8.21 8.13
C THR A 137 -21.03 -6.86 8.04
N PHE A 138 -21.27 -6.41 6.79
CA PHE A 138 -22.19 -5.31 6.50
C PHE A 138 -23.23 -5.76 5.49
N THR A 139 -24.48 -5.39 5.71
CA THR A 139 -25.54 -5.56 4.71
C THR A 139 -25.59 -4.32 3.85
N LEU A 140 -25.45 -4.50 2.53
CA LEU A 140 -25.53 -3.40 1.57
C LEU A 140 -26.96 -2.87 1.47
N PRO A 141 -27.15 -1.57 1.41
CA PRO A 141 -28.46 -0.98 1.21
C PRO A 141 -29.04 -1.34 -0.18
N THR A 142 -30.34 -1.29 -0.27
CA THR A 142 -31.09 -1.36 -1.53
C THR A 142 -31.54 0.05 -1.93
N GLY A 143 -31.58 0.34 -3.24
CA GLY A 143 -32.08 1.62 -3.74
C GLY A 143 -31.08 2.79 -3.69
N GLN A 144 -29.83 2.52 -3.39
CA GLN A 144 -28.74 3.49 -3.51
C GLN A 144 -28.06 3.41 -4.88
N LEU A 145 -27.24 4.43 -5.18
CA LEU A 145 -26.44 4.46 -6.39
C LEU A 145 -25.47 3.27 -6.42
N ASN A 146 -25.50 2.50 -7.50
CA ASN A 146 -24.52 1.47 -7.75
C ASN A 146 -23.17 2.09 -8.10
N GLY A 147 -22.07 1.41 -7.77
CA GLY A 147 -20.73 1.92 -8.03
C GLY A 147 -19.68 1.32 -7.12
N GLN A 148 -18.64 2.09 -6.88
CA GLN A 148 -17.54 1.72 -6.00
C GLN A 148 -17.89 2.06 -4.57
N PHE A 149 -17.96 1.06 -3.72
CA PHE A 149 -18.12 1.15 -2.27
C PHE A 149 -16.78 0.87 -1.60
N SER A 150 -16.62 1.26 -0.35
CA SER A 150 -15.41 0.95 0.40
C SER A 150 -15.68 0.61 1.85
N LEU A 151 -14.84 -0.27 2.42
CA LEU A 151 -14.66 -0.39 3.85
C LEU A 151 -13.45 0.44 4.26
N GLN A 152 -13.59 1.23 5.31
CA GLN A 152 -12.54 2.13 5.80
C GLN A 152 -12.32 1.95 7.29
N ILE A 153 -11.06 1.95 7.70
CA ILE A 153 -10.62 1.94 9.10
C ILE A 153 -9.89 3.24 9.35
N HIS A 154 -10.34 4.00 10.34
CA HIS A 154 -9.70 5.22 10.79
C HIS A 154 -9.38 5.16 12.28
N GLY A 155 -8.19 5.60 12.64
CA GLY A 155 -7.80 5.78 14.04
C GLY A 155 -6.62 4.92 14.49
N ASN A 156 -6.10 5.24 15.68
CA ASN A 156 -4.93 4.58 16.29
C ASN A 156 -3.70 4.48 15.38
N ARG A 157 -3.45 5.53 14.56
CA ARG A 157 -2.35 5.58 13.58
C ARG A 157 -2.42 4.51 12.49
N VAL A 158 -3.62 3.99 12.24
CA VAL A 158 -3.90 3.03 11.17
C VAL A 158 -5.02 3.60 10.33
N ASP A 159 -4.69 3.92 9.09
CA ASP A 159 -5.67 4.23 8.06
C ASP A 159 -5.57 3.15 6.99
N SER A 160 -6.68 2.50 6.72
CA SER A 160 -6.75 1.44 5.70
C SER A 160 -8.11 1.47 5.03
N TYR A 161 -8.13 1.14 3.75
CA TYR A 161 -9.38 1.01 3.02
C TYR A 161 -9.33 -0.17 2.06
N LYS A 162 -10.52 -0.65 1.70
CA LYS A 162 -10.71 -1.71 0.71
C LYS A 162 -11.93 -1.41 -0.14
N ASP A 163 -11.70 -1.20 -1.41
CA ASP A 163 -12.75 -0.97 -2.40
C ASP A 163 -13.35 -2.28 -2.90
N PHE A 164 -14.64 -2.21 -3.26
CA PHE A 164 -15.38 -3.26 -3.94
C PHE A 164 -16.50 -2.63 -4.78
N ARG A 165 -17.10 -3.41 -5.69
CA ARG A 165 -18.17 -2.92 -6.55
C ARG A 165 -19.54 -3.42 -6.12
N VAL A 166 -20.53 -2.53 -6.23
CA VAL A 166 -21.93 -2.87 -6.09
C VAL A 166 -22.60 -2.65 -7.44
N GLU A 167 -23.09 -3.73 -8.04
CA GLU A 167 -23.65 -3.71 -9.40
C GLU A 167 -24.94 -4.53 -9.44
N GLU A 168 -25.92 -4.01 -10.17
CA GLU A 168 -27.15 -4.75 -10.48
C GLU A 168 -26.96 -5.48 -11.82
N TYR A 169 -26.83 -6.80 -11.77
CA TYR A 169 -26.69 -7.61 -12.99
C TYR A 169 -28.06 -7.74 -13.67
N LYS A 170 -28.25 -7.04 -14.78
CA LYS A 170 -29.36 -7.31 -15.69
C LYS A 170 -28.94 -8.44 -16.64
N ARG A 171 -29.66 -9.58 -16.57
CA ARG A 171 -29.46 -10.61 -17.61
C ARG A 171 -29.78 -10.02 -18.96
N PRO A 172 -28.87 -10.12 -19.97
CA PRO A 172 -29.22 -9.74 -21.32
C PRO A 172 -30.45 -10.54 -21.74
N LYS A 173 -31.51 -9.86 -22.15
CA LYS A 173 -32.62 -10.52 -22.87
C LYS A 173 -32.12 -10.69 -24.30
N PHE A 174 -31.82 -11.91 -24.70
CA PHE A 174 -31.66 -12.22 -26.11
C PHE A 174 -33.10 -12.29 -26.71
N GLU A 175 -33.42 -11.38 -27.61
CA GLU A 175 -34.57 -11.47 -28.49
C GLU A 175 -34.21 -12.32 -29.72
#